data_387f82c80a95c77a26b8156b2946c37f
#
_entry.id   387f82c80a95c77a26b8156b2946c37f
#
_cell.length_a   1.000
_cell.length_b   1.000
_cell.length_c   1.000
_cell.angle_alpha   90.00
_cell.angle_beta   90.00
_cell.angle_gamma   90.00
#
_symmetry.space_group_name_H-M   'P 1'
#
loop_
_entity.id
_entity.type
_entity.pdbx_description
1 polymer ?
#
loop_
_entity_poly.entity_id
_entity_poly.type
_entity_poly.pdbx_seq_one_letter_code
_entity_poly.pdbx_strand_id
1 'polypeptide(L)'
;DYGYRYELGLILFEEEDYDGSLPHFQLAQRNAKVRLDAILHLGRAYSRKNFNDLAIEQFNLLKNEIQVMDERKKDAIYELGCCFESMGNQEGAIEEFKLIYSADISFKDVADKINAFYNQSGT
;
A
#
# COMPACT_ATOMS: atom_id res chain seq x y z
N ASP A 1 -21.96 12.92 -5.99
CA ASP A 1 -20.59 13.30 -5.66
C ASP A 1 -19.79 12.12 -5.17
N TYR A 2 -18.75 11.75 -5.89
CA TYR A 2 -17.92 10.61 -5.52
C TYR A 2 -16.96 10.91 -4.36
N GLY A 3 -16.80 12.18 -4.00
CA GLY A 3 -15.95 12.56 -2.88
C GLY A 3 -16.46 12.06 -1.54
N TYR A 4 -17.76 12.13 -1.32
CA TYR A 4 -18.34 11.64 -0.06
C TYR A 4 -18.24 10.10 0.04
N ARG A 5 -18.12 9.42 -1.10
CA ARG A 5 -17.91 7.96 -1.11
C ARG A 5 -16.58 7.60 -0.44
N TYR A 6 -15.55 8.43 -0.65
CA TYR A 6 -14.27 8.21 0.02
C TYR A 6 -14.43 8.28 1.54
N GLU A 7 -15.17 9.26 2.03
CA GLU A 7 -15.42 9.41 3.47
C GLU A 7 -16.18 8.20 4.04
N LEU A 8 -17.22 7.73 3.35
CA LEU A 8 -17.93 6.53 3.75
C LEU A 8 -17.05 5.31 3.77
N GLY A 9 -16.20 5.16 2.75
CA GLY A 9 -15.23 4.06 2.70
C GLY A 9 -14.30 4.09 3.90
N LEU A 10 -13.80 5.28 4.27
CA LEU A 10 -12.92 5.43 5.42
C LEU A 10 -13.60 5.03 6.72
N ILE A 11 -14.86 5.44 6.91
CA ILE A 11 -15.63 5.09 8.11
C ILE A 11 -15.75 3.57 8.23
N LEU A 12 -16.13 2.92 7.13
CA LEU A 12 -16.28 1.46 7.13
C LEU A 12 -14.94 0.76 7.33
N PHE A 13 -13.88 1.29 6.72
CA PHE A 13 -12.53 0.76 6.89
C PHE A 13 -12.10 0.82 8.36
N GLU A 14 -12.33 1.96 9.01
CA GLU A 14 -11.99 2.14 10.43
C GLU A 14 -12.77 1.19 11.34
N GLU A 15 -14.00 0.86 10.93
CA GLU A 15 -14.84 -0.12 11.64
C GLU A 15 -14.49 -1.56 11.29
N GLU A 16 -13.45 -1.75 10.47
CA GLU A 16 -13.00 -3.05 10.01
C GLU A 16 -14.02 -3.78 9.12
N ASP A 17 -14.98 -3.03 8.57
CA ASP A 17 -15.90 -3.54 7.55
C ASP A 17 -15.26 -3.35 6.17
N TYR A 18 -14.27 -4.20 5.88
CA TYR A 18 -13.50 -4.07 4.65
C TYR A 18 -14.36 -4.34 3.42
N ASP A 19 -15.21 -5.36 3.48
CA ASP A 19 -16.12 -5.64 2.36
C ASP A 19 -17.03 -4.45 2.07
N GLY A 20 -17.59 -3.84 3.10
CA GLY A 20 -18.43 -2.67 2.94
C GLY A 20 -17.69 -1.47 2.35
N SER A 21 -16.40 -1.34 2.66
CA SER A 21 -15.60 -0.20 2.19
C SER A 21 -15.26 -0.29 0.70
N LEU A 22 -15.15 -1.49 0.14
CA LEU A 22 -14.67 -1.69 -1.23
C LEU A 22 -15.45 -0.93 -2.30
N PRO A 23 -16.78 -1.04 -2.39
CA PRO A 23 -17.50 -0.33 -3.44
C PRO A 23 -17.40 1.19 -3.30
N HIS A 24 -17.29 1.70 -2.08
CA HIS A 24 -17.13 3.14 -1.86
C HIS A 24 -15.79 3.64 -2.38
N PHE A 25 -14.70 2.92 -2.08
CA PHE A 25 -13.39 3.30 -2.61
C PHE A 25 -13.32 3.17 -4.12
N GLN A 26 -13.95 2.14 -4.70
CA GLN A 26 -14.00 1.98 -6.16
C GLN A 26 -14.67 3.19 -6.83
N LEU A 27 -15.80 3.62 -6.31
CA LEU A 27 -16.52 4.77 -6.86
C LEU A 27 -15.77 6.08 -6.63
N ALA A 28 -15.10 6.20 -5.48
CA ALA A 28 -14.36 7.42 -5.14
C ALA A 28 -13.23 7.71 -6.12
N GLN A 29 -12.72 6.69 -6.81
CA GLN A 29 -11.66 6.89 -7.83
C GLN A 29 -12.11 7.79 -8.96
N ARG A 30 -13.40 7.98 -9.15
CA ARG A 30 -13.94 8.84 -10.20
C ARG A 30 -13.83 10.33 -9.86
N ASN A 31 -13.51 10.65 -8.61
CA ASN A 31 -13.26 12.02 -8.19
C ASN A 31 -11.75 12.27 -8.18
N ALA A 32 -11.27 13.15 -9.07
CA ALA A 32 -9.84 13.40 -9.24
C ALA A 32 -9.15 13.81 -7.95
N LYS A 33 -9.85 14.52 -7.06
CA LYS A 33 -9.27 15.03 -5.81
C LYS A 33 -8.91 13.92 -4.82
N VAL A 34 -9.68 12.83 -4.80
CA VAL A 34 -9.48 11.74 -3.84
C VAL A 34 -9.04 10.44 -4.51
N ARG A 35 -8.85 10.47 -5.83
CA ARG A 35 -8.59 9.25 -6.62
C ARG A 35 -7.41 8.44 -6.08
N LEU A 36 -6.26 9.09 -5.86
CA LEU A 36 -5.06 8.38 -5.41
C LEU A 36 -5.23 7.82 -4.00
N ASP A 37 -5.85 8.58 -3.10
CA ASP A 37 -6.12 8.12 -1.74
C ASP A 37 -7.12 6.97 -1.74
N ALA A 38 -8.11 7.02 -2.63
CA ALA A 38 -9.09 5.94 -2.76
C ALA A 38 -8.43 4.65 -3.23
N ILE A 39 -7.51 4.74 -4.20
CA ILE A 39 -6.77 3.58 -4.69
C ILE A 39 -5.91 2.99 -3.57
N LEU A 40 -5.25 3.83 -2.79
CA LEU A 40 -4.41 3.38 -1.67
C LEU A 40 -5.25 2.60 -0.65
N HIS A 41 -6.40 3.14 -0.27
CA HIS A 41 -7.27 2.48 0.70
C HIS A 41 -7.95 1.24 0.14
N LEU A 42 -8.25 1.23 -1.16
CA LEU A 42 -8.77 0.04 -1.82
C LEU A 42 -7.75 -1.10 -1.71
N GLY A 43 -6.48 -0.80 -2.00
CA GLY A 43 -5.40 -1.76 -1.84
C GLY A 43 -5.28 -2.25 -0.39
N ARG A 44 -5.37 -1.34 0.57
CA ARG A 44 -5.31 -1.68 1.99
C ARG A 44 -6.48 -2.59 2.40
N ALA A 45 -7.70 -2.29 1.93
CA ALA A 45 -8.86 -3.12 2.23
C ALA A 45 -8.70 -4.54 1.67
N TYR A 46 -8.20 -4.65 0.44
CA TYR A 46 -7.87 -5.97 -0.13
C TYR A 46 -6.85 -6.71 0.72
N SER A 47 -5.80 -6.02 1.14
CA SER A 47 -4.73 -6.64 1.92
C SER A 47 -5.23 -7.14 3.29
N ARG A 48 -6.14 -6.39 3.92
CA ARG A 48 -6.77 -6.80 5.20
C ARG A 48 -7.61 -8.07 5.03
N LYS A 49 -8.10 -8.31 3.83
CA LYS A 49 -8.87 -9.52 3.50
C LYS A 49 -7.97 -10.65 3.00
N ASN A 50 -6.66 -10.44 2.95
CA ASN A 50 -5.68 -11.37 2.39
C ASN A 50 -5.86 -11.63 0.89
N PHE A 51 -6.46 -10.67 0.18
CA PHE A 51 -6.54 -10.69 -1.28
C PHE A 51 -5.28 -10.01 -1.82
N ASN A 52 -4.14 -10.64 -1.59
CA ASN A 52 -2.84 -10.02 -1.84
C ASN A 52 -2.61 -9.67 -3.31
N ASP A 53 -3.05 -10.50 -4.24
CA ASP A 53 -2.91 -10.22 -5.67
C ASP A 53 -3.69 -8.97 -6.09
N LEU A 54 -4.91 -8.80 -5.58
CA LEU A 54 -5.72 -7.61 -5.85
C LEU A 54 -5.10 -6.37 -5.21
N ALA A 55 -4.58 -6.51 -3.98
CA ALA A 55 -3.91 -5.41 -3.29
C ALA A 55 -2.67 -4.96 -4.08
N ILE A 56 -1.87 -5.90 -4.53
CA ILE A 56 -0.64 -5.63 -5.29
C ILE A 56 -0.96 -4.83 -6.56
N GLU A 57 -2.04 -5.16 -7.26
CA GLU A 57 -2.45 -4.39 -8.45
C GLU A 57 -2.66 -2.92 -8.12
N GLN A 58 -3.34 -2.62 -7.01
CA GLN A 58 -3.63 -1.24 -6.61
C GLN A 58 -2.36 -0.50 -6.21
N PHE A 59 -1.52 -1.13 -5.42
CA PHE A 59 -0.27 -0.49 -4.98
C PHE A 59 0.70 -0.27 -6.14
N ASN A 60 0.77 -1.20 -7.09
CA ASN A 60 1.58 -1.03 -8.30
C ASN A 60 1.07 0.11 -9.16
N LEU A 61 -0.24 0.27 -9.26
CA LEU A 61 -0.83 1.38 -10.01
C LEU A 61 -0.34 2.72 -9.44
N LEU A 62 -0.37 2.87 -8.11
CA LEU A 62 0.11 4.09 -7.46
C LEU A 62 1.61 4.27 -7.65
N LYS A 63 2.38 3.21 -7.48
CA LYS A 63 3.83 3.25 -7.64
C LYS A 63 4.22 3.75 -9.02
N ASN A 64 3.50 3.30 -10.05
CA ASN A 64 3.79 3.67 -11.43
C ASN A 64 3.24 5.05 -11.80
N GLU A 65 2.13 5.44 -11.21
CA GLU A 65 1.45 6.69 -11.56
C GLU A 65 2.07 7.91 -10.87
N ILE A 66 2.51 7.76 -9.61
CA ILE A 66 3.10 8.86 -8.85
C ILE A 66 4.58 8.95 -9.18
N GLN A 67 4.99 10.09 -9.77
CA GLN A 67 6.37 10.25 -10.22
C GLN A 67 7.34 10.59 -9.11
N VAL A 68 6.90 11.43 -8.15
CA VAL A 68 7.75 11.87 -7.04
C VAL A 68 7.62 10.91 -5.86
N MET A 69 8.72 10.60 -5.20
CA MET A 69 8.71 9.73 -4.03
C MET A 69 8.17 10.51 -2.81
N ASP A 70 6.87 10.85 -2.87
CA ASP A 70 6.18 11.55 -1.78
C ASP A 70 5.66 10.52 -0.76
N GLU A 71 4.97 11.00 0.28
CA GLU A 71 4.46 10.13 1.35
C GLU A 71 3.50 9.06 0.82
N ARG A 72 2.64 9.45 -0.13
CA ARG A 72 1.66 8.50 -0.69
C ARG A 72 2.35 7.40 -1.48
N LYS A 73 3.35 7.75 -2.27
CA LYS A 73 4.11 6.75 -3.03
C LYS A 73 4.87 5.82 -2.09
N LYS A 74 5.51 6.37 -1.05
CA LYS A 74 6.19 5.57 -0.04
C LYS A 74 5.23 4.62 0.66
N ASP A 75 4.03 5.09 1.02
CA ASP A 75 3.01 4.24 1.63
C ASP A 75 2.62 3.09 0.71
N ALA A 76 2.41 3.38 -0.58
CA ALA A 76 2.05 2.35 -1.56
C ALA A 76 3.15 1.29 -1.69
N ILE A 77 4.40 1.73 -1.80
CA ILE A 77 5.54 0.82 -1.93
C ILE A 77 5.72 0.01 -0.64
N TYR A 78 5.54 0.63 0.51
CA TYR A 78 5.63 -0.07 1.79
C TYR A 78 4.58 -1.18 1.88
N GLU A 79 3.33 -0.85 1.54
CA GLU A 79 2.24 -1.83 1.54
C GLU A 79 2.51 -2.96 0.54
N LEU A 80 3.09 -2.63 -0.60
CA LEU A 80 3.49 -3.63 -1.61
C LEU A 80 4.50 -4.61 -1.01
N GLY A 81 5.53 -4.08 -0.33
CA GLY A 81 6.50 -4.92 0.35
C GLY A 81 5.86 -5.82 1.40
N CYS A 82 4.92 -5.29 2.17
CA CYS A 82 4.19 -6.07 3.17
C CYS A 82 3.36 -7.19 2.54
N CYS A 83 2.76 -6.93 1.37
CA CYS A 83 2.04 -7.98 0.63
C CYS A 83 2.98 -9.11 0.23
N PHE A 84 4.16 -8.79 -0.27
CA PHE A 84 5.15 -9.80 -0.63
C PHE A 84 5.60 -10.61 0.59
N GLU A 85 5.82 -9.95 1.72
CA GLU A 85 6.14 -10.66 2.97
C GLU A 85 5.04 -11.65 3.33
N SER A 86 3.80 -11.20 3.25
CA SER A 86 2.63 -12.00 3.58
C SER A 86 2.52 -13.25 2.70
N MET A 87 3.01 -13.15 1.46
CA MET A 87 3.01 -14.25 0.49
C MET A 87 4.26 -15.13 0.58
N GLY A 88 5.15 -14.82 1.51
CA GLY A 88 6.40 -15.56 1.65
C GLY A 88 7.48 -15.19 0.64
N ASN A 89 7.28 -14.11 -0.12
CA ASN A 89 8.25 -13.62 -1.10
C ASN A 89 9.14 -12.57 -0.46
N GLN A 90 10.12 -13.01 0.32
CA GLN A 90 11.00 -12.10 1.04
C GLN A 90 11.88 -11.27 0.11
N GLU A 91 12.36 -11.86 -0.98
CA GLU A 91 13.18 -11.13 -1.94
C GLU A 91 12.41 -10.00 -2.61
N GLY A 92 11.17 -10.28 -3.02
CA GLY A 92 10.29 -9.26 -3.57
C GLY A 92 10.01 -8.14 -2.60
N ALA A 93 9.77 -8.49 -1.33
CA ALA A 93 9.52 -7.49 -0.27
C ALA A 93 10.73 -6.58 -0.11
N ILE A 94 11.93 -7.14 -0.03
CA ILE A 94 13.15 -6.36 0.17
C ILE A 94 13.41 -5.41 -1.01
N GLU A 95 13.13 -5.83 -2.24
CA GLU A 95 13.28 -4.95 -3.41
C GLU A 95 12.41 -3.70 -3.25
N GLU A 96 11.18 -3.84 -2.72
CA GLU A 96 10.31 -2.69 -2.49
C GLU A 96 10.83 -1.82 -1.35
N PHE A 97 11.21 -2.43 -0.23
CA PHE A 97 11.71 -1.68 0.92
C PHE A 97 13.00 -0.92 0.59
N LYS A 98 13.84 -1.46 -0.28
CA LYS A 98 15.07 -0.76 -0.75
C LYS A 98 14.75 0.54 -1.47
N LEU A 99 13.67 0.57 -2.25
CA LEU A 99 13.26 1.79 -2.96
C LEU A 99 12.96 2.91 -1.97
N ILE A 100 12.27 2.58 -0.87
CA ILE A 100 11.97 3.56 0.17
C ILE A 100 13.24 3.93 0.92
N TYR A 101 14.02 2.95 1.35
CA TYR A 101 15.24 3.14 2.12
C TYR A 101 16.20 4.10 1.42
N SER A 102 16.35 3.95 0.10
CA SER A 102 17.24 4.79 -0.70
C SER A 102 16.78 6.26 -0.73
N ALA A 103 15.49 6.50 -0.56
CA ALA A 103 14.93 7.87 -0.58
C ALA A 103 14.73 8.42 0.84
N ASP A 104 14.39 7.57 1.80
CA ASP A 104 14.04 7.99 3.17
C ASP A 104 14.34 6.84 4.13
N ILE A 105 15.51 6.85 4.68
CA ILE A 105 16.02 5.80 5.56
C ILE A 105 15.19 5.66 6.84
N SER A 106 14.52 6.73 7.25
CA SER A 106 13.75 6.76 8.50
C SER A 106 12.28 6.41 8.33
N PHE A 107 11.87 6.03 7.12
CA PHE A 107 10.46 5.73 6.87
C PHE A 107 10.07 4.42 7.55
N LYS A 108 9.09 4.50 8.46
CA LYS A 108 8.56 3.34 9.20
C LYS A 108 9.72 2.43 9.67
N ASP A 109 9.63 1.14 9.43
CA ASP A 109 10.63 0.17 9.87
C ASP A 109 11.49 -0.38 8.73
N VAL A 110 11.61 0.34 7.63
CA VAL A 110 12.35 -0.15 6.45
C VAL A 110 13.82 -0.44 6.79
N ALA A 111 14.44 0.39 7.62
CA ALA A 111 15.84 0.16 8.01
C ALA A 111 16.00 -1.18 8.73
N ASP A 112 15.08 -1.49 9.65
CA ASP A 112 15.12 -2.76 10.39
C ASP A 112 14.91 -3.95 9.46
N LYS A 113 14.00 -3.82 8.51
CA LYS A 113 13.70 -4.89 7.55
C LYS A 113 14.90 -5.16 6.65
N ILE A 114 15.56 -4.12 6.18
CA ILE A 114 16.74 -4.25 5.32
C ILE A 114 17.89 -4.87 6.12
N ASN A 115 18.15 -4.38 7.32
CA ASN A 115 19.21 -4.90 8.17
C ASN A 115 18.99 -6.38 8.51
N ALA A 116 17.76 -6.75 8.83
CA ALA A 116 17.43 -8.15 9.13
C ALA A 116 17.69 -9.06 7.94
N PHE A 117 17.32 -8.62 6.74
CA PHE A 117 17.54 -9.38 5.52
C PHE A 117 19.04 -9.62 5.26
N TYR A 118 19.84 -8.56 5.33
CA TYR A 118 21.27 -8.66 5.08
C TYR A 118 22.01 -9.45 6.16
N ASN A 119 21.58 -9.32 7.41
CA ASN A 119 22.17 -10.08 8.50
C ASN A 119 21.93 -11.58 8.35
N GLN A 120 20.74 -11.98 7.90
CA GLN A 120 20.44 -13.38 7.60
C GLN A 120 21.26 -13.88 6.43
N SER A 121 21.41 -13.06 5.38
CA SER A 121 22.14 -13.45 4.17
C SER A 121 23.65 -13.45 4.38
N GLY A 122 24.16 -12.62 5.29
CA GLY A 122 25.57 -12.44 5.51
C GLY A 122 26.21 -13.48 6.41
N THR A 123 25.42 -14.36 6.98
CA THR A 123 25.92 -15.44 7.82
C THR A 123 26.06 -16.74 7.01
#